data_f3fcf09c4316d7b45c7a030d71b04984
#
_entry.id   f3fcf09c4316d7b45c7a030d71b04984
#
_cell.length_a   1.000
_cell.length_b   1.000
_cell.length_c   1.000
_cell.angle_alpha   90.00
_cell.angle_beta   90.00
_cell.angle_gamma   90.00
#
_symmetry.space_group_name_H-M   'P 1'
#
loop_
_entity.id
_entity.type
_entity.pdbx_description
1 polymer ?
#
loop_
_entity_poly.entity_id
_entity_poly.type
_entity_poly.pdbx_seq_one_letter_code
_entity_poly.pdbx_strand_id
1 'polypeptide(L)'
;MNDKKLKVLFLAAEATPFVKVGGLADVAGSLPKALQGLDVDVRLMLPRYGNTVGKEYSLQRVGNSIAVPLGPGMEQVHLLETAVDALPVYMIWDEKYLSTREKVYGFNDDPRR
;
A
#
# COMPACT_ATOMS: atom_id res chain seq x y z
N MET A 1 -12.69 -32.05 5.32
CA MET A 1 -12.73 -30.86 4.49
C MET A 1 -11.60 -29.89 4.84
N ASN A 2 -11.05 -29.30 3.86
CA ASN A 2 -9.98 -28.35 4.09
C ASN A 2 -10.57 -26.94 4.25
N ASP A 3 -10.43 -26.38 5.44
CA ASP A 3 -10.98 -25.07 5.74
C ASP A 3 -9.98 -23.93 5.49
N LYS A 4 -8.83 -24.26 4.96
CA LYS A 4 -7.82 -23.26 4.72
C LYS A 4 -8.20 -22.38 3.55
N LYS A 5 -8.19 -21.10 3.77
CA LYS A 5 -8.37 -20.12 2.71
C LYS A 5 -7.02 -19.83 2.07
N LEU A 6 -7.06 -19.58 0.78
CA LEU A 6 -5.89 -19.04 0.11
C LEU A 6 -5.64 -17.64 0.63
N LYS A 7 -4.41 -17.35 0.98
CA LYS A 7 -4.01 -16.04 1.49
C LYS A 7 -3.22 -15.31 0.42
N VAL A 8 -3.67 -14.10 0.07
CA VAL A 8 -3.04 -13.30 -0.98
C VAL A 8 -2.72 -11.93 -0.42
N LEU A 9 -1.46 -11.53 -0.56
CA LEU A 9 -1.04 -10.15 -0.29
C LEU A 9 -0.84 -9.48 -1.65
N PHE A 10 -1.71 -8.54 -1.95
CA PHE A 10 -1.71 -7.84 -3.23
C PHE A 10 -0.91 -6.56 -3.09
N LEU A 11 0.24 -6.50 -3.74
CA LEU A 11 1.13 -5.35 -3.66
C LEU A 11 0.95 -4.50 -4.92
N ALA A 12 0.74 -3.20 -4.76
CA ALA A 12 0.56 -2.31 -5.88
C ALA A 12 1.13 -0.93 -5.57
N ALA A 13 1.61 -0.26 -6.62
CA ALA A 13 2.12 1.10 -6.47
C ALA A 13 0.99 2.12 -6.34
N GLU A 14 -0.19 1.79 -6.85
CA GLU A 14 -1.37 2.65 -6.75
C GLU A 14 -2.61 1.79 -6.62
N ALA A 15 -3.65 2.33 -6.01
CA ALA A 15 -4.92 1.63 -5.85
C ALA A 15 -6.01 2.66 -5.52
N THR A 16 -7.15 2.59 -6.22
CA THR A 16 -8.30 3.40 -5.83
C THR A 16 -8.90 2.83 -4.55
N PRO A 17 -9.45 3.64 -3.67
CA PRO A 17 -9.64 5.10 -3.77
C PRO A 17 -8.47 5.91 -3.22
N PHE A 18 -7.35 5.30 -2.88
CA PHE A 18 -6.27 6.00 -2.18
C PHE A 18 -5.44 6.88 -3.09
N VAL A 19 -4.97 6.31 -4.18
CA VAL A 19 -4.13 7.06 -5.12
C VAL A 19 -4.32 6.45 -6.50
N LYS A 20 -4.53 7.31 -7.50
CA LYS A 20 -4.73 6.88 -8.87
C LYS A 20 -3.95 7.77 -9.83
N VAL A 21 -3.10 7.15 -10.63
CA VAL A 21 -2.41 7.78 -11.73
C VAL A 21 -2.85 7.16 -13.05
N GLY A 22 -3.03 5.85 -13.10
CA GLY A 22 -3.39 5.14 -14.31
C GLY A 22 -4.24 3.92 -14.06
N GLY A 23 -4.25 3.01 -15.03
CA GLY A 23 -5.13 1.84 -14.98
C GLY A 23 -4.80 0.83 -13.90
N LEU A 24 -3.57 0.81 -13.42
CA LEU A 24 -3.21 -0.09 -12.33
C LEU A 24 -4.05 0.18 -11.08
N ALA A 25 -4.34 1.45 -10.81
CA ALA A 25 -5.12 1.82 -9.64
C ALA A 25 -6.52 1.20 -9.68
N ASP A 26 -7.13 1.13 -10.84
CA ASP A 26 -8.45 0.54 -10.98
C ASP A 26 -8.43 -0.96 -10.74
N VAL A 27 -7.42 -1.64 -11.27
CA VAL A 27 -7.26 -3.08 -11.05
C VAL A 27 -7.00 -3.35 -9.58
N ALA A 28 -6.07 -2.63 -8.98
CA ALA A 28 -5.71 -2.83 -7.57
C ALA A 28 -6.84 -2.43 -6.63
N GLY A 29 -7.75 -1.58 -7.07
CA GLY A 29 -8.91 -1.20 -6.27
C GLY A 29 -10.09 -2.15 -6.41
N SER A 30 -10.10 -2.99 -7.44
CA SER A 30 -11.25 -3.87 -7.70
C SER A 30 -10.94 -5.36 -7.62
N LEU A 31 -9.79 -5.80 -8.13
CA LEU A 31 -9.46 -7.22 -8.13
C LEU A 31 -9.36 -7.83 -6.73
N PRO A 32 -8.71 -7.17 -5.75
CA PRO A 32 -8.70 -7.74 -4.41
C PRO A 32 -10.08 -7.95 -3.83
N LYS A 33 -11.00 -7.02 -4.07
CA LYS A 33 -12.36 -7.17 -3.58
C LYS A 33 -13.08 -8.33 -4.26
N ALA A 34 -12.85 -8.52 -5.55
CA ALA A 34 -13.44 -9.64 -6.28
C ALA A 34 -12.92 -10.97 -5.75
N LEU A 35 -11.61 -11.04 -5.46
CA LEU A 35 -11.03 -12.25 -4.87
C LEU A 35 -11.60 -12.52 -3.49
N GLN A 36 -11.81 -11.48 -2.70
CA GLN A 36 -12.40 -11.62 -1.39
C GLN A 36 -13.81 -12.24 -1.49
N GLY A 37 -14.53 -11.87 -2.51
CA GLY A 37 -15.84 -12.46 -2.77
C GLY A 37 -15.78 -13.94 -3.15
N LEU A 38 -14.64 -14.44 -3.53
CA LEU A 38 -14.42 -15.85 -3.83
C LEU A 38 -13.80 -16.62 -2.65
N ASP A 39 -13.97 -16.07 -1.45
CA ASP A 39 -13.50 -16.70 -0.22
C ASP A 39 -11.97 -16.80 -0.15
N VAL A 40 -11.29 -15.80 -0.67
CA VAL A 40 -9.85 -15.67 -0.57
C VAL A 40 -9.54 -14.62 0.51
N ASP A 41 -8.59 -14.92 1.39
CA ASP A 41 -8.13 -13.94 2.38
C ASP A 41 -7.15 -13.01 1.68
N VAL A 42 -7.65 -11.88 1.20
CA VAL A 42 -6.88 -10.92 0.42
C VAL A 42 -6.59 -9.69 1.27
N ARG A 43 -5.38 -9.20 1.16
CA ARG A 43 -4.98 -7.93 1.77
C ARG A 43 -4.24 -7.12 0.73
N LEU A 44 -4.49 -5.83 0.73
CA LEU A 44 -3.88 -4.90 -0.20
C LEU A 44 -2.78 -4.13 0.53
N MET A 45 -1.64 -3.95 -0.13
CA MET A 45 -0.55 -3.15 0.43
C MET A 45 -0.02 -2.20 -0.63
N LEU A 46 0.14 -0.94 -0.25
CA LEU A 46 0.68 0.07 -1.15
C LEU A 46 1.49 1.08 -0.34
N PRO A 47 2.39 1.83 -1.00
CA PRO A 47 3.12 2.88 -0.31
C PRO A 47 2.19 4.06 0.01
N ARG A 48 2.45 4.70 1.13
CA ARG A 48 1.79 5.96 1.45
C ARG A 48 2.67 7.11 0.99
N TYR A 49 2.26 7.76 -0.08
CA TYR A 49 3.03 8.87 -0.66
C TYR A 49 2.70 10.16 0.06
N GLY A 50 3.74 10.86 0.51
CA GLY A 50 3.55 12.07 1.26
C GLY A 50 2.77 11.82 2.55
N ASN A 51 2.00 12.80 2.97
CA ASN A 51 1.21 12.70 4.19
C ASN A 51 -0.29 12.76 3.92
N THR A 52 -0.68 12.75 2.66
CA THR A 52 -2.08 12.96 2.29
C THR A 52 -2.80 11.71 1.83
N VAL A 53 -2.06 10.73 1.31
CA VAL A 53 -2.68 9.48 0.85
C VAL A 53 -3.34 8.77 2.02
N GLY A 54 -4.61 8.47 1.88
CA GLY A 54 -5.36 7.79 2.92
C GLY A 54 -5.79 8.69 4.07
N LYS A 55 -5.63 10.01 3.94
CA LYS A 55 -5.89 10.94 5.02
C LYS A 55 -7.34 10.90 5.51
N GLU A 56 -8.28 10.66 4.61
CA GLU A 56 -9.69 10.59 4.97
C GLU A 56 -10.08 9.28 5.61
N TYR A 57 -9.15 8.35 5.72
CA TYR A 57 -9.39 7.05 6.35
C TYR A 57 -8.73 7.01 7.71
N SER A 58 -9.27 6.18 8.59
CA SER A 58 -8.68 5.98 9.90
C SER A 58 -7.49 5.03 9.77
N LEU A 59 -6.30 5.59 9.78
CA LEU A 59 -5.07 4.83 9.67
C LEU A 59 -4.52 4.53 11.05
N GLN A 60 -4.26 3.28 11.34
CA GLN A 60 -3.73 2.86 12.61
C GLN A 60 -2.37 2.19 12.41
N ARG A 61 -1.46 2.46 13.31
CA ARG A 61 -0.13 1.88 13.24
C ARG A 61 -0.17 0.42 13.65
N VAL A 62 0.52 -0.42 12.88
CA VAL A 62 0.62 -1.83 13.16
C VAL A 62 1.97 -2.11 13.78
N GLY A 63 1.97 -2.40 15.08
CA GLY A 63 3.21 -2.71 15.78
C GLY A 63 4.21 -1.57 15.82
N ASN A 64 5.47 -1.93 15.99
CA ASN A 64 6.57 -0.99 15.99
C ASN A 64 7.11 -0.80 14.59
N SER A 65 8.00 0.19 14.44
CA SER A 65 8.67 0.36 13.17
C SER A 65 9.49 -0.87 12.81
N ILE A 66 9.65 -1.09 11.51
CA ILE A 66 10.40 -2.22 10.97
C ILE A 66 11.69 -1.68 10.38
N ALA A 67 12.82 -2.28 10.75
CA ALA A 67 14.09 -1.92 10.18
C ALA A 67 14.30 -2.70 8.89
N VAL A 68 14.50 -1.97 7.79
CA VAL A 68 14.68 -2.57 6.47
C VAL A 68 16.08 -2.26 5.97
N PRO A 69 16.90 -3.27 5.65
CA PRO A 69 18.19 -3.01 5.04
C PRO A 69 18.02 -2.40 3.66
N LEU A 70 18.70 -1.30 3.42
CA LEU A 70 18.60 -0.62 2.14
C LEU A 70 19.99 -0.08 1.79
N GLY A 71 20.64 -0.74 0.84
CA GLY A 71 22.03 -0.41 0.53
C GLY A 71 22.91 -0.61 1.74
N PRO A 72 23.80 0.35 2.06
CA PRO A 72 24.69 0.22 3.22
C PRO A 72 24.00 0.57 4.55
N GLY A 73 22.76 1.04 4.52
CA GLY A 73 22.08 1.51 5.72
C GLY A 73 20.83 0.72 6.06
N MET A 74 20.18 1.20 7.09
CA MET A 74 18.90 0.65 7.54
C MET A 74 17.86 1.77 7.55
N GLU A 75 16.68 1.49 7.07
CA GLU A 75 15.56 2.44 7.08
C GLU A 75 14.49 1.98 8.04
N GLN A 76 13.91 2.93 8.75
CA GLN A 76 12.79 2.63 9.64
C GLN A 76 11.50 2.83 8.87
N VAL A 77 10.72 1.79 8.77
CA VAL A 77 9.48 1.77 7.99
C VAL A 77 8.33 1.54 8.93
N HIS A 78 7.26 2.28 8.74
CA HIS A 78 6.03 2.14 9.51
C HIS A 78 4.96 1.49 8.66
N LEU A 79 4.19 0.62 9.29
CA LEU A 79 3.06 -0.01 8.64
C LEU A 79 1.78 0.58 9.22
N LEU A 80 0.93 1.09 8.35
CA LEU A 80 -0.36 1.65 8.73
C LEU A 80 -1.46 0.77 8.16
N GLU A 81 -2.54 0.63 8.91
CA GLU A 81 -3.64 -0.24 8.52
C GLU A 81 -4.95 0.51 8.49
N THR A 82 -5.76 0.19 7.49
CA THR A 82 -7.13 0.62 7.40
C THR A 82 -7.93 -0.46 6.67
N ALA A 83 -9.17 -0.16 6.33
CA ALA A 83 -10.01 -1.09 5.57
C ALA A 83 -10.93 -0.31 4.64
N VAL A 84 -11.20 -0.89 3.48
CA VAL A 84 -12.18 -0.37 2.53
C VAL A 84 -13.10 -1.50 2.18
N ASP A 85 -14.40 -1.35 2.50
CA ASP A 85 -15.40 -2.38 2.22
C ASP A 85 -14.98 -3.75 2.73
N ALA A 86 -14.48 -3.79 3.97
CA ALA A 86 -14.02 -5.00 4.64
C ALA A 86 -12.72 -5.58 4.07
N LEU A 87 -12.11 -4.93 3.09
CA LEU A 87 -10.81 -5.32 2.58
C LEU A 87 -9.72 -4.69 3.44
N PRO A 88 -8.86 -5.49 4.10
CA PRO A 88 -7.75 -4.90 4.85
C PRO A 88 -6.75 -4.27 3.92
N VAL A 89 -6.31 -3.06 4.27
CA VAL A 89 -5.35 -2.30 3.48
C VAL A 89 -4.20 -1.89 4.38
N TYR A 90 -3.00 -2.19 3.95
CA TYR A 90 -1.79 -1.75 4.64
C TYR A 90 -1.07 -0.71 3.80
N MET A 91 -0.56 0.32 4.46
CA MET A 91 0.24 1.33 3.80
C MET A 91 1.62 1.37 4.42
N ILE A 92 2.64 1.36 3.57
CA ILE A 92 4.03 1.45 4.00
C ILE A 92 4.41 2.92 4.00
N TRP A 93 4.93 3.41 5.12
CA TRP A 93 5.33 4.80 5.25
C TRP A 93 6.76 4.89 5.73
N ASP A 94 7.57 5.66 5.02
CA ASP A 94 8.98 5.88 5.31
C ASP A 94 9.23 7.38 5.26
N GLU A 95 9.72 7.95 6.37
CA GLU A 95 9.93 9.38 6.45
C GLU A 95 10.92 9.89 5.41
N LYS A 96 11.91 9.10 5.11
CA LYS A 96 13.00 9.55 4.25
C LYS A 96 12.63 9.53 2.77
N TYR A 97 11.95 8.48 2.33
CA TYR A 97 11.73 8.26 0.90
C TYR A 97 10.30 8.53 0.46
N LEU A 98 9.33 8.35 1.33
CA LEU A 98 7.93 8.43 0.94
C LEU A 98 7.21 9.66 1.49
N SER A 99 7.62 10.17 2.65
CA SER A 99 6.86 11.24 3.29
C SER A 99 6.85 12.53 2.48
N THR A 100 7.90 12.78 1.70
CA THR A 100 8.01 13.99 0.88
C THR A 100 7.65 13.74 -0.57
N ARG A 101 7.31 12.50 -0.93
CA ARG A 101 7.05 12.14 -2.30
C ARG A 101 5.56 12.22 -2.59
N GLU A 102 5.17 13.17 -3.42
CA GLU A 102 3.77 13.37 -3.75
C GLU A 102 3.37 12.69 -5.05
N LYS A 103 4.33 12.24 -5.83
CA LYS A 103 4.06 11.57 -7.10
C LYS A 103 4.35 10.08 -6.99
N VAL A 104 3.45 9.27 -7.52
CA VAL A 104 3.59 7.82 -7.48
C VAL A 104 4.76 7.38 -8.36
N TYR A 105 4.85 7.93 -9.56
CA TYR A 105 5.86 7.53 -10.53
C TYR A 105 6.81 8.67 -10.81
N GLY A 106 8.03 8.28 -11.11
CA GLY A 106 9.01 9.21 -11.59
C GLY A 106 9.59 10.09 -10.50
N PHE A 107 10.85 10.39 -10.64
CA PHE A 107 11.53 11.33 -9.77
C PHE A 107 11.78 12.60 -10.55
N ASN A 108 11.67 13.73 -9.88
CA ASN A 108 11.86 15.01 -10.52
C ASN A 108 13.26 15.18 -11.09
N ASP A 109 14.20 14.47 -10.52
CA ASP A 109 15.61 14.57 -10.92
C ASP A 109 15.96 13.69 -12.12
N ASP A 110 15.00 13.00 -12.69
CA ASP A 110 15.26 12.20 -13.88
C ASP A 110 15.09 13.07 -15.12
N PRO A 111 16.20 13.44 -15.78
CA PRO A 111 16.09 14.37 -16.91
C PRO A 111 15.46 13.75 -18.15
N ARG A 112 15.25 12.47 -18.16
CA ARG A 112 14.66 11.79 -19.31
C ARG A 112 13.15 11.84 -19.33
N ARG A 113 12.57 12.37 -18.30
CA ARG A 113 11.11 12.49 -18.23
C ARG A 113 10.65 13.82 -18.72
#